data_b61c2733901087598fc46542c7c021fb
#
_entry.id   b61c2733901087598fc46542c7c021fb
#
_cell.length_a   1.000
_cell.length_b   1.000
_cell.length_c   1.000
_cell.angle_alpha   90.00
_cell.angle_beta   90.00
_cell.angle_gamma   90.00
#
_symmetry.space_group_name_H-M   'P 1'
#
loop_
_entity.id
_entity.type
_entity.pdbx_description
1 polymer ?
#
loop_
_entity_poly.entity_id
_entity_poly.type
_entity_poly.pdbx_seq_one_letter_code
_entity_poly.pdbx_strand_id
1 'polypeptide(L)'
;MRLSEIAHRRSMAGQTVQAYLVGMCRNIHTLHNFEPAANNDEVHAAALQYVRKISGTTKPSKANAEAFDRAVADIAHLTQHLLDDLVTTAPPKNREEEAAKAKERSERRFAAA
;
A
#
# COMPACT_ATOMS: atom_id res chain seq x y z
N MET A 1 22.52 3.14 -22.26
CA MET A 1 22.31 2.97 -21.86
C MET A 1 21.63 3.00 -21.78
N ARG A 2 21.42 2.79 -21.88
CA ARG A 2 20.79 2.62 -21.48
C ARG A 2 20.42 1.65 -21.11
N LEU A 3 20.47 1.09 -21.69
CA LEU A 3 20.28 0.03 -21.03
C LEU A 3 20.94 0.05 -19.84
N SER A 4 21.86 0.71 -19.82
CA SER A 4 22.47 0.80 -18.63
C SER A 4 21.60 1.42 -17.66
N GLU A 5 20.68 2.24 -18.00
CA GLU A 5 19.88 2.71 -17.03
C GLU A 5 19.03 1.70 -16.52
N ILE A 6 18.69 0.74 -17.23
CA ILE A 6 17.93 -0.31 -16.69
C ILE A 6 18.78 -1.18 -15.85
N ALA A 7 19.98 -1.41 -16.33
CA ALA A 7 20.82 -2.29 -15.61
C ALA A 7 21.24 -1.71 -14.30
N HIS A 8 21.56 -0.43 -14.28
CA HIS A 8 22.06 0.05 -13.06
C HIS A 8 20.99 0.24 -12.05
N ARG A 9 19.77 0.35 -12.48
CA ARG A 9 18.74 0.29 -11.51
C ARG A 9 18.70 -1.05 -10.86
N ARG A 10 19.06 -2.08 -11.57
CA ARG A 10 19.04 -3.37 -10.97
C ARG A 10 20.22 -3.64 -10.12
N SER A 11 21.29 -2.90 -10.30
CA SER A 11 22.46 -3.21 -9.54
C SER A 11 22.25 -2.96 -8.07
N MET A 12 21.31 -2.11 -7.72
CA MET A 12 21.04 -1.92 -6.35
C MET A 12 19.91 -2.71 -5.92
N ALA A 13 19.56 -3.71 -6.68
CA ALA A 13 18.33 -4.38 -6.48
C ALA A 13 18.23 -5.07 -5.15
N GLY A 14 19.29 -5.58 -4.63
CA GLY A 14 19.22 -6.31 -3.40
C GLY A 14 18.55 -5.54 -2.31
N GLN A 15 19.16 -4.47 -1.82
CA GLN A 15 18.53 -3.74 -0.83
C GLN A 15 17.52 -2.79 -1.30
N THR A 16 17.68 -2.26 -2.49
CA THR A 16 16.74 -1.29 -3.00
C THR A 16 15.39 -1.93 -3.28
N VAL A 17 15.37 -3.15 -3.76
CA VAL A 17 14.12 -3.82 -4.01
C VAL A 17 13.38 -4.08 -2.72
N GLN A 18 14.10 -4.46 -1.70
CA GLN A 18 13.47 -4.68 -0.44
C GLN A 18 12.82 -3.42 0.10
N ALA A 19 13.55 -2.33 0.07
CA ALA A 19 13.01 -1.07 0.53
C ALA A 19 11.86 -0.60 -0.34
N TYR A 20 11.98 -0.83 -1.64
CA TYR A 20 10.94 -0.43 -2.57
C TYR A 20 9.65 -1.20 -2.31
N LEU A 21 9.75 -2.50 -2.08
CA LEU A 21 8.56 -3.29 -1.81
C LEU A 21 7.86 -2.86 -0.52
N VAL A 22 8.63 -2.56 0.50
CA VAL A 22 8.06 -2.05 1.72
C VAL A 22 7.35 -0.74 1.46
N GLY A 23 7.99 0.15 0.68
CA GLY A 23 7.37 1.41 0.35
C GLY A 23 6.16 1.26 -0.52
N MET A 24 6.19 0.32 -1.48
CA MET A 24 5.08 0.11 -2.38
C MET A 24 3.84 -0.38 -1.67
N CYS A 25 4.01 -1.10 -0.58
CA CYS A 25 2.87 -1.66 0.13
C CYS A 25 2.51 -0.86 1.37
N ARG A 26 3.02 0.36 1.48
CA ARG A 26 2.85 1.12 2.69
C ARG A 26 1.38 1.38 3.02
N ASN A 27 0.56 1.66 2.02
CA ASN A 27 -0.85 1.97 2.23
C ASN A 27 -1.78 0.79 2.06
N ILE A 28 -1.27 -0.34 1.58
CA ILE A 28 -2.07 -1.55 1.42
C ILE A 28 -1.68 -2.50 2.52
N HIS A 29 -2.39 -2.42 3.60
CA HIS A 29 -2.19 -3.27 4.75
C HIS A 29 -3.54 -3.46 5.43
N THR A 30 -3.59 -4.28 6.45
CA THR A 30 -4.83 -4.55 7.14
C THR A 30 -5.40 -3.28 7.74
N LEU A 31 -6.66 -2.99 7.43
CA LEU A 31 -7.36 -1.84 7.98
C LEU A 31 -8.53 -2.25 8.86
N HIS A 32 -8.87 -3.54 8.87
CA HIS A 32 -10.02 -4.03 9.60
C HIS A 32 -9.72 -4.20 11.09
N ASN A 33 -10.68 -3.80 11.90
CA ASN A 33 -10.66 -4.10 13.34
C ASN A 33 -9.51 -3.42 14.09
N PHE A 34 -9.37 -2.13 13.88
CA PHE A 34 -8.40 -1.32 14.60
C PHE A 34 -9.10 -0.26 15.43
N GLU A 35 -8.44 0.15 16.48
CA GLU A 35 -8.91 1.22 17.33
C GLU A 35 -7.80 2.27 17.39
N PRO A 36 -8.04 3.49 16.92
CA PRO A 36 -9.28 3.93 16.27
C PRO A 36 -9.45 3.30 14.89
N ALA A 37 -10.70 3.29 14.41
CA ALA A 37 -11.02 2.67 13.13
C ALA A 37 -10.33 3.37 11.98
N ALA A 38 -10.18 2.65 10.86
CA ALA A 38 -9.62 3.22 9.65
C ALA A 38 -10.56 4.31 9.14
N ASN A 39 -9.96 5.39 8.64
CA ASN A 39 -10.75 6.49 8.12
C ASN A 39 -10.74 6.48 6.59
N ASN A 40 -11.51 7.39 6.00
CA ASN A 40 -11.63 7.45 4.54
C ASN A 40 -10.31 7.76 3.87
N ASP A 41 -9.45 8.52 4.51
CA ASP A 41 -8.15 8.85 3.91
C ASP A 41 -7.28 7.61 3.79
N GLU A 42 -7.32 6.73 4.76
CA GLU A 42 -6.55 5.49 4.69
C GLU A 42 -7.07 4.58 3.59
N VAL A 43 -8.40 4.50 3.46
CA VAL A 43 -9.01 3.69 2.42
C VAL A 43 -8.67 4.26 1.04
N HIS A 44 -8.75 5.58 0.90
CA HIS A 44 -8.44 6.22 -0.37
C HIS A 44 -6.96 6.04 -0.73
N ALA A 45 -6.08 6.14 0.25
CA ALA A 45 -4.65 5.96 0.00
C ALA A 45 -4.35 4.56 -0.49
N ALA A 46 -5.02 3.56 0.08
CA ALA A 46 -4.83 2.18 -0.36
C ALA A 46 -5.34 1.98 -1.79
N ALA A 47 -6.50 2.55 -2.11
CA ALA A 47 -7.06 2.45 -3.44
C ALA A 47 -6.14 3.12 -4.46
N LEU A 48 -5.63 4.28 -4.13
CA LEU A 48 -4.73 5.01 -5.01
C LEU A 48 -3.45 4.22 -5.26
N GLN A 49 -2.90 3.63 -4.21
CA GLN A 49 -1.69 2.84 -4.37
C GLN A 49 -1.95 1.64 -5.28
N TYR A 50 -3.08 0.98 -5.11
CA TYR A 50 -3.44 -0.16 -5.96
C TYR A 50 -3.50 0.26 -7.42
N VAL A 51 -4.22 1.36 -7.70
CA VAL A 51 -4.39 1.81 -9.08
C VAL A 51 -3.05 2.22 -9.69
N ARG A 52 -2.20 2.89 -8.93
CA ARG A 52 -0.89 3.26 -9.41
C ARG A 52 -0.03 2.06 -9.77
N LYS A 53 -0.09 1.04 -8.93
CA LYS A 53 0.71 -0.16 -9.19
C LYS A 53 0.21 -0.92 -10.40
N ILE A 54 -1.10 -1.08 -10.51
CA ILE A 54 -1.69 -1.85 -11.61
C ILE A 54 -1.56 -1.11 -12.94
N SER A 55 -1.77 0.20 -12.93
CA SER A 55 -1.70 0.98 -14.16
C SER A 55 -0.27 1.31 -14.57
N GLY A 56 0.66 1.22 -13.63
CA GLY A 56 2.04 1.55 -13.91
C GLY A 56 2.31 3.04 -13.99
N THR A 57 1.38 3.87 -13.52
CA THR A 57 1.57 5.30 -13.57
C THR A 57 1.22 5.95 -12.25
N THR A 58 2.03 6.90 -11.84
CA THR A 58 1.80 7.65 -10.63
C THR A 58 0.78 8.76 -10.87
N LYS A 59 0.86 9.36 -12.05
CA LYS A 59 -0.01 10.45 -12.42
C LYS A 59 -0.49 10.21 -13.84
N PRO A 60 -1.79 10.05 -14.03
CA PRO A 60 -2.29 9.70 -15.35
C PRO A 60 -2.18 10.86 -16.34
N SER A 61 -2.11 10.52 -17.62
CA SER A 61 -2.18 11.53 -18.67
C SER A 61 -3.59 12.09 -18.70
N LYS A 62 -3.74 13.21 -19.41
CA LYS A 62 -5.03 13.82 -19.52
C LYS A 62 -6.06 12.88 -20.12
N ALA A 63 -5.65 12.07 -21.08
CA ALA A 63 -6.57 11.14 -21.72
C ALA A 63 -7.04 10.05 -20.78
N ASN A 64 -6.25 9.70 -19.79
CA ASN A 64 -6.58 8.60 -18.89
C ASN A 64 -7.03 9.07 -17.50
N ALA A 65 -7.03 10.38 -17.26
CA ALA A 65 -7.30 10.88 -15.92
C ALA A 65 -8.68 10.47 -15.41
N GLU A 66 -9.69 10.53 -16.27
CA GLU A 66 -11.03 10.23 -15.84
C GLU A 66 -11.16 8.75 -15.44
N ALA A 67 -10.60 7.86 -16.26
CA ALA A 67 -10.66 6.43 -15.95
C ALA A 67 -9.88 6.13 -14.68
N PHE A 68 -8.73 6.75 -14.52
CA PHE A 68 -7.88 6.54 -13.35
C PHE A 68 -8.61 7.01 -12.08
N ASP A 69 -9.16 8.22 -12.12
CA ASP A 69 -9.83 8.77 -10.94
C ASP A 69 -11.09 7.99 -10.60
N ARG A 70 -11.81 7.53 -11.60
CA ARG A 70 -13.00 6.73 -11.35
C ARG A 70 -12.64 5.41 -10.71
N ALA A 71 -11.57 4.79 -11.17
CA ALA A 71 -11.12 3.52 -10.58
C ALA A 71 -10.75 3.70 -9.12
N VAL A 72 -10.01 4.77 -8.79
CA VAL A 72 -9.65 5.04 -7.41
C VAL A 72 -10.89 5.21 -6.56
N ALA A 73 -11.84 6.00 -7.04
CA ALA A 73 -13.07 6.28 -6.29
C ALA A 73 -13.88 4.99 -6.08
N ASP A 74 -14.01 4.19 -7.13
CA ASP A 74 -14.80 2.96 -7.03
C ASP A 74 -14.17 1.94 -6.10
N ILE A 75 -12.86 1.79 -6.18
CA ILE A 75 -12.16 0.85 -5.32
C ILE A 75 -12.23 1.30 -3.88
N ALA A 76 -12.06 2.60 -3.64
CA ALA A 76 -12.18 3.12 -2.28
C ALA A 76 -13.57 2.89 -1.72
N HIS A 77 -14.58 3.12 -2.54
CA HIS A 77 -15.96 2.93 -2.13
C HIS A 77 -16.25 1.48 -1.78
N LEU A 78 -15.83 0.56 -2.63
CA LEU A 78 -16.03 -0.86 -2.36
C LEU A 78 -15.25 -1.32 -1.14
N THR A 79 -14.06 -0.79 -0.96
CA THR A 79 -13.25 -1.14 0.20
C THR A 79 -13.92 -0.67 1.48
N GLN A 80 -14.46 0.54 1.48
CA GLN A 80 -15.15 1.04 2.65
C GLN A 80 -16.35 0.19 2.99
N HIS A 81 -17.11 -0.22 1.98
CA HIS A 81 -18.24 -1.11 2.20
C HIS A 81 -17.81 -2.44 2.80
N LEU A 82 -16.72 -3.00 2.28
CA LEU A 82 -16.21 -4.24 2.83
C LEU A 82 -15.89 -4.09 4.31
N LEU A 83 -15.18 -3.02 4.66
CA LEU A 83 -14.78 -2.79 6.05
C LEU A 83 -15.99 -2.60 6.95
N ASP A 84 -17.02 -1.93 6.44
CA ASP A 84 -18.23 -1.70 7.19
C ASP A 84 -19.01 -2.99 7.41
N ASP A 85 -18.95 -3.90 6.46
CA ASP A 85 -19.76 -5.12 6.50
C ASP A 85 -19.09 -6.29 7.19
N LEU A 86 -17.78 -6.22 7.40
CA LEU A 86 -17.07 -7.31 8.08
C LEU A 86 -17.47 -7.37 9.54
N VAL A 87 -17.68 -8.58 10.01
CA VAL A 87 -18.10 -8.82 11.40
C VAL A 87 -17.05 -9.66 12.10
N THR A 88 -16.73 -9.32 13.33
CA THR A 88 -15.77 -10.09 14.10
C THR A 88 -16.08 -9.98 15.57
N THR A 89 -15.76 -11.04 16.33
CA THR A 89 -15.85 -10.99 17.78
C THR A 89 -14.50 -10.74 18.41
N ALA A 90 -13.45 -10.64 17.62
CA ALA A 90 -12.12 -10.37 18.13
C ALA A 90 -12.03 -8.92 18.62
N PRO A 91 -11.27 -8.65 19.68
CA PRO A 91 -11.12 -7.28 20.14
C PRO A 91 -10.33 -6.46 19.13
N PRO A 92 -10.60 -5.16 19.04
CA PRO A 92 -9.86 -4.31 18.12
C PRO A 92 -8.38 -4.27 18.44
N LYS A 93 -7.58 -4.19 17.41
CA LYS A 93 -6.12 -4.10 17.55
C LYS A 93 -5.72 -2.67 17.82
N ASN A 94 -4.67 -2.52 18.61
CA ASN A 94 -4.12 -1.21 18.89
C ASN A 94 -3.18 -0.85 17.75
N ARG A 95 -3.39 0.34 17.16
CA ARG A 95 -2.61 0.76 16.01
C ARG A 95 -1.13 0.89 16.30
N GLU A 96 -0.81 1.45 17.45
CA GLU A 96 0.59 1.66 17.80
C GLU A 96 1.31 0.34 18.04
N GLU A 97 0.64 -0.60 18.68
CA GLU A 97 1.24 -1.89 18.93
C GLU A 97 1.47 -2.66 17.64
N GLU A 98 0.49 -2.60 16.73
CA GLU A 98 0.64 -3.31 15.46
C GLU A 98 1.72 -2.67 14.60
N ALA A 99 1.85 -1.35 14.64
CA ALA A 99 2.90 -0.67 13.91
C ALA A 99 4.27 -1.04 14.47
N ALA A 100 4.38 -1.14 15.78
CA ALA A 100 5.63 -1.53 16.40
C ALA A 100 6.01 -2.95 16.04
N LYS A 101 5.03 -3.85 16.02
CA LYS A 101 5.29 -5.23 15.59
C LYS A 101 5.73 -5.31 14.15
N ALA A 102 5.10 -4.53 13.29
CA ALA A 102 5.47 -4.51 11.88
C ALA A 102 6.88 -3.99 11.69
N LYS A 103 7.23 -2.96 12.44
CA LYS A 103 8.57 -2.39 12.36
C LYS A 103 9.60 -3.42 12.82
N GLU A 104 9.30 -4.11 13.90
CA GLU A 104 10.20 -5.11 14.42
C GLU A 104 10.40 -6.26 13.43
N ARG A 105 9.33 -6.70 12.81
CA ARG A 105 9.43 -7.76 11.79
C ARG A 105 10.28 -7.31 10.61
N SER A 106 10.11 -6.05 10.20
CA SER A 106 10.87 -5.51 9.10
C SER A 106 12.35 -5.41 9.43
N GLU A 107 12.66 -4.94 10.61
CA GLU A 107 14.04 -4.84 11.05
C GLU A 107 14.69 -6.22 11.14
N ARG A 108 13.95 -7.20 11.62
CA ARG A 108 14.47 -8.53 11.72
C ARG A 108 14.75 -9.11 10.32
N ARG A 109 13.87 -8.84 9.37
CA ARG A 109 14.07 -9.30 8.00
C ARG A 109 15.32 -8.70 7.39
N PHE A 110 15.51 -7.39 7.55
CA PHE A 110 16.69 -6.73 7.02
C PHE A 110 17.96 -7.21 7.72
N ALA A 111 17.90 -7.43 9.01
CA ALA A 111 19.05 -7.89 9.74
C ALA A 111 19.45 -9.30 9.32
N ALA A 112 18.48 -10.11 8.96
CA ALA A 112 18.77 -11.48 8.55
C ALA A 112 19.28 -11.55 7.12
N ALA A 113 19.03 -10.53 6.32
CA ALA A 113 19.52 -10.53 4.97
C ALA A 113 20.96 -10.13 4.92
#